data_4e0fd47addb8865cfab5bb5c94322a5d
#
_entry.id   4e0fd47addb8865cfab5bb5c94322a5d
#
_cell.length_a   1.000
_cell.length_b   1.000
_cell.length_c   1.000
_cell.angle_alpha   90.00
_cell.angle_beta   90.00
_cell.angle_gamma   90.00
#
_symmetry.space_group_name_H-M   'P 1'
#
loop_
_entity.id
_entity.type
_entity.pdbx_description
1 polymer ?
#
loop_
_entity_poly.entity_id
_entity_poly.type
_entity_poly.pdbx_seq_one_letter_code
_entity_poly.pdbx_strand_id
1 'polypeptide(L)'
;MKHTDIKKIVLAYSGGLDTSIIIPWLKENYNDPEIIAVAGNVGQADELEGLEEKALKTGASKLIVADLVDEMVDDVIIPCLKMDAKYETYLLGTAFARPVIGKKLAQIALEEGADAIAHGATGKGNDQVRFELAIKRFAPDMKIIAPWREWDIKSRDEEIDYAEAHNVPLKISRETNYSKDKNLWHLSHEGLDLEDPANEPDLDKPGFLEMGVSPFQAPDEPTYVTIDFEAGAPVAIDGEKMKASKIIEKLNELGGKNGIGIIDIVENRLIGMKDHGIYETPGGTILYFAHAQLEMLTMDKEVLHEKQKLSVDYADLLYNGKWYSPLQEALTAFANEANKNVTGTVKLKLYKGNIIPAGMTSPCSLYSENLVTFGESDYDQSQATGFINLWGLTTKMQALKEQGKL
;
A
#
# COMPACT_ATOMS: atom_id res chain seq x y z
N MET A 1 38.01 6.30 0.59
CA MET A 1 38.71 6.18 -0.74
C MET A 1 37.68 6.57 -1.80
N LYS A 2 38.02 7.48 -2.72
CA LYS A 2 37.10 7.82 -3.81
C LYS A 2 36.96 6.63 -4.76
N HIS A 3 35.75 6.22 -5.02
CA HIS A 3 35.41 5.14 -5.97
C HIS A 3 35.50 5.66 -7.41
N THR A 4 36.66 5.52 -8.04
CA THR A 4 36.97 6.11 -9.37
C THR A 4 36.42 5.30 -10.54
N ASP A 5 35.89 4.13 -10.31
CA ASP A 5 35.34 3.20 -11.31
C ASP A 5 33.84 3.46 -11.66
N ILE A 6 33.14 4.31 -10.89
CA ILE A 6 31.78 4.70 -11.12
C ILE A 6 31.71 6.07 -11.79
N LYS A 7 31.15 6.12 -13.01
CA LYS A 7 31.06 7.34 -13.83
C LYS A 7 29.63 7.85 -13.99
N LYS A 8 28.64 6.96 -13.87
CA LYS A 8 27.24 7.29 -14.05
C LYS A 8 26.38 6.60 -12.98
N ILE A 9 25.56 7.38 -12.30
CA ILE A 9 24.68 6.92 -11.21
C ILE A 9 23.24 7.32 -11.50
N VAL A 10 22.31 6.38 -11.38
CA VAL A 10 20.87 6.64 -11.31
C VAL A 10 20.49 6.81 -9.85
N LEU A 11 19.90 7.93 -9.49
CA LEU A 11 19.48 8.25 -8.13
C LEU A 11 17.96 8.22 -8.00
N ALA A 12 17.43 7.41 -7.09
CA ALA A 12 16.04 7.52 -6.65
C ALA A 12 15.83 8.88 -5.97
N TYR A 13 15.04 9.76 -6.57
CA TYR A 13 14.95 11.16 -6.20
C TYR A 13 13.51 11.57 -5.90
N SER A 14 13.23 11.94 -4.67
CA SER A 14 11.93 12.48 -4.24
C SER A 14 11.90 14.01 -4.14
N GLY A 15 13.07 14.65 -4.17
CA GLY A 15 13.18 16.08 -3.93
C GLY A 15 13.14 16.49 -2.45
N GLY A 16 12.99 15.53 -1.54
CA GLY A 16 13.14 15.76 -0.10
C GLY A 16 14.56 16.14 0.29
N LEU A 17 14.76 16.46 1.59
CA LEU A 17 16.08 16.82 2.12
C LEU A 17 17.08 15.70 1.87
N ASP A 18 16.78 14.49 2.34
CA ASP A 18 17.66 13.32 2.28
C ASP A 18 18.15 13.03 0.85
N THR A 19 17.23 12.97 -0.12
CA THR A 19 17.59 12.67 -1.51
C THR A 19 18.32 13.82 -2.20
N SER A 20 18.06 15.07 -1.79
CA SER A 20 18.72 16.24 -2.37
C SER A 20 20.19 16.35 -1.95
N ILE A 21 20.52 16.10 -0.68
CA ILE A 21 21.92 16.13 -0.20
C ILE A 21 22.77 14.97 -0.73
N ILE A 22 22.14 13.89 -1.18
CA ILE A 22 22.84 12.77 -1.80
C ILE A 22 23.55 13.19 -3.09
N ILE A 23 23.02 14.12 -3.87
CA ILE A 23 23.63 14.55 -5.14
C ILE A 23 25.03 15.13 -4.92
N PRO A 24 25.24 16.19 -4.11
CA PRO A 24 26.58 16.69 -3.85
C PRO A 24 27.47 15.67 -3.15
N TRP A 25 26.93 14.85 -2.23
CA TRP A 25 27.70 13.80 -1.57
C TRP A 25 28.24 12.76 -2.55
N LEU A 26 27.46 12.31 -3.52
CA LEU A 26 27.90 11.40 -4.57
C LEU A 26 29.02 12.02 -5.42
N LYS A 27 28.90 13.31 -5.78
CA LYS A 27 29.93 14.02 -6.55
C LYS A 27 31.24 14.08 -5.81
N GLU A 28 31.23 14.32 -4.52
CA GLU A 28 32.44 14.40 -3.68
C GLU A 28 33.13 13.05 -3.48
N ASN A 29 32.33 11.97 -3.30
CA ASN A 29 32.85 10.66 -2.90
C ASN A 29 33.11 9.72 -4.08
N TYR A 30 32.46 9.95 -5.24
CA TYR A 30 32.58 9.10 -6.43
C TYR A 30 33.27 9.77 -7.64
N ASN A 31 34.09 10.80 -7.39
CA ASN A 31 34.89 11.47 -8.40
C ASN A 31 34.05 12.20 -9.47
N ASP A 32 33.04 12.94 -9.05
CA ASP A 32 32.15 13.76 -9.88
C ASP A 32 31.42 12.96 -10.99
N PRO A 33 30.66 11.91 -10.66
CA PRO A 33 29.96 11.12 -11.66
C PRO A 33 28.80 11.91 -12.30
N GLU A 34 28.37 11.47 -13.47
CA GLU A 34 27.08 11.87 -14.05
C GLU A 34 25.95 11.32 -13.17
N ILE A 35 25.06 12.20 -12.67
CA ILE A 35 23.92 11.80 -11.82
C ILE A 35 22.64 12.03 -12.59
N ILE A 36 21.90 10.94 -12.83
CA ILE A 36 20.56 10.95 -13.40
C ILE A 36 19.57 10.79 -12.25
N ALA A 37 18.87 11.87 -11.90
CA ALA A 37 17.79 11.81 -10.94
C ALA A 37 16.54 11.16 -11.55
N VAL A 38 15.88 10.24 -10.81
CA VAL A 38 14.67 9.57 -11.27
C VAL A 38 13.60 9.68 -10.19
N ALA A 39 12.47 10.28 -10.54
CA ALA A 39 11.28 10.35 -9.69
C ALA A 39 10.18 9.47 -10.27
N GLY A 40 9.58 8.63 -9.43
CA GLY A 40 8.36 7.90 -9.78
C GLY A 40 7.12 8.73 -9.45
N ASN A 41 6.28 9.03 -10.46
CA ASN A 41 4.94 9.52 -10.20
C ASN A 41 4.06 8.33 -9.80
N VAL A 42 3.67 8.29 -8.54
CA VAL A 42 2.75 7.29 -7.95
C VAL A 42 1.49 7.95 -7.40
N GLY A 43 1.18 9.17 -7.85
CA GLY A 43 -0.01 9.94 -7.46
C GLY A 43 0.25 11.02 -6.40
N GLN A 44 1.52 11.45 -6.22
CA GLN A 44 1.93 12.56 -5.36
C GLN A 44 2.10 13.87 -6.17
N ALA A 45 1.14 14.21 -7.02
CA ALA A 45 1.27 15.25 -8.06
C ALA A 45 1.88 16.59 -7.57
N ASP A 46 1.49 17.05 -6.38
CA ASP A 46 1.93 18.32 -5.81
C ASP A 46 3.44 18.34 -5.49
N GLU A 47 4.05 17.17 -5.25
CA GLU A 47 5.46 17.05 -4.92
C GLU A 47 6.37 17.06 -6.16
N LEU A 48 5.80 16.89 -7.36
CA LEU A 48 6.54 16.85 -8.62
C LEU A 48 6.77 18.26 -9.23
N GLU A 49 6.05 19.27 -8.75
CA GLU A 49 6.19 20.64 -9.23
C GLU A 49 7.56 21.24 -8.85
N GLY A 50 8.28 21.75 -9.87
CA GLY A 50 9.59 22.36 -9.68
C GLY A 50 10.72 21.38 -9.35
N LEU A 51 10.43 20.05 -9.39
CA LEU A 51 11.40 19.01 -9.04
C LEU A 51 12.60 18.99 -10.00
N GLU A 52 12.38 19.20 -11.31
CA GLU A 52 13.45 19.23 -12.30
C GLU A 52 14.41 20.40 -12.04
N GLU A 53 13.89 21.60 -11.84
CA GLU A 53 14.70 22.78 -11.54
C GLU A 53 15.55 22.54 -10.27
N LYS A 54 14.95 21.95 -9.23
CA LYS A 54 15.63 21.61 -7.99
C LYS A 54 16.74 20.59 -8.22
N ALA A 55 16.47 19.50 -8.92
CA ALA A 55 17.46 18.45 -9.21
C ALA A 55 18.66 19.00 -9.98
N LEU A 56 18.42 19.79 -11.04
CA LEU A 56 19.47 20.41 -11.84
C LEU A 56 20.31 21.42 -11.04
N LYS A 57 19.66 22.28 -10.25
CA LYS A 57 20.37 23.23 -9.37
C LYS A 57 21.20 22.55 -8.30
N THR A 58 20.81 21.37 -7.86
CA THR A 58 21.55 20.57 -6.87
C THR A 58 22.74 19.84 -7.51
N GLY A 59 22.78 19.72 -8.84
CA GLY A 59 23.90 19.15 -9.58
C GLY A 59 23.61 17.83 -10.31
N ALA A 60 22.36 17.41 -10.42
CA ALA A 60 21.98 16.33 -11.31
C ALA A 60 22.14 16.75 -12.77
N SER A 61 22.51 15.82 -13.66
CA SER A 61 22.66 16.06 -15.10
C SER A 61 21.32 16.15 -15.80
N LYS A 62 20.32 15.39 -15.32
CA LYS A 62 18.93 15.43 -15.77
C LYS A 62 17.99 14.83 -14.73
N LEU A 63 16.69 15.14 -14.84
CA LEU A 63 15.62 14.44 -14.14
C LEU A 63 14.80 13.63 -15.14
N ILE A 64 14.45 12.41 -14.77
CA ILE A 64 13.44 11.58 -15.44
C ILE A 64 12.28 11.41 -14.47
N VAL A 65 11.08 11.82 -14.87
CA VAL A 65 9.85 11.55 -14.14
C VAL A 65 9.12 10.41 -14.84
N ALA A 66 9.01 9.27 -14.16
CA ALA A 66 8.32 8.10 -14.68
C ALA A 66 6.89 8.06 -14.14
N ASP A 67 5.88 8.04 -15.01
CA ASP A 67 4.48 7.84 -14.60
C ASP A 67 4.24 6.36 -14.32
N LEU A 68 3.97 6.04 -13.05
CA LEU A 68 3.81 4.69 -12.53
C LEU A 68 2.45 4.48 -11.86
N VAL A 69 1.53 5.45 -11.97
CA VAL A 69 0.24 5.40 -11.29
C VAL A 69 -0.56 4.17 -11.69
N ASP A 70 -0.82 4.00 -12.98
CA ASP A 70 -1.60 2.86 -13.47
C ASP A 70 -0.86 1.52 -13.24
N GLU A 71 0.48 1.47 -13.44
CA GLU A 71 1.29 0.27 -13.17
C GLU A 71 1.21 -0.14 -11.68
N MET A 72 1.29 0.80 -10.76
CA MET A 72 1.14 0.53 -9.32
C MET A 72 -0.26 -0.01 -9.00
N VAL A 73 -1.29 0.56 -9.61
CA VAL A 73 -2.67 0.14 -9.37
C VAL A 73 -2.92 -1.26 -9.94
N ASP A 74 -2.61 -1.48 -11.20
CA ASP A 74 -2.97 -2.71 -11.91
C ASP A 74 -2.09 -3.91 -11.49
N ASP A 75 -0.77 -3.68 -11.30
CA ASP A 75 0.19 -4.75 -11.03
C ASP A 75 0.37 -5.06 -9.53
N VAL A 76 0.01 -4.11 -8.64
CA VAL A 76 0.24 -4.29 -7.19
C VAL A 76 -1.03 -4.14 -6.36
N ILE A 77 -1.75 -3.03 -6.49
CA ILE A 77 -2.92 -2.74 -5.64
C ILE A 77 -4.06 -3.72 -5.91
N ILE A 78 -4.45 -3.90 -7.18
CA ILE A 78 -5.57 -4.80 -7.53
C ILE A 78 -5.30 -6.25 -7.13
N PRO A 79 -4.12 -6.86 -7.38
CA PRO A 79 -3.79 -8.17 -6.82
C PRO A 79 -3.91 -8.26 -5.30
N CYS A 80 -3.45 -7.23 -4.57
CA CYS A 80 -3.58 -7.17 -3.12
C CYS A 80 -5.03 -7.03 -2.65
N LEU A 81 -5.85 -6.23 -3.34
CA LEU A 81 -7.29 -6.13 -3.09
C LEU A 81 -7.97 -7.48 -3.26
N LYS A 82 -7.69 -8.21 -4.35
CA LYS A 82 -8.22 -9.56 -4.61
C LYS A 82 -7.83 -10.57 -3.54
N MET A 83 -6.67 -10.42 -2.92
CA MET A 83 -6.21 -11.26 -1.82
C MET A 83 -6.67 -10.79 -0.43
N ASP A 84 -7.31 -9.63 -0.32
CA ASP A 84 -7.57 -8.95 0.96
C ASP A 84 -6.29 -8.77 1.79
N ALA A 85 -5.18 -8.49 1.11
CA ALA A 85 -3.85 -8.44 1.71
C ALA A 85 -3.69 -7.18 2.59
N LYS A 86 -3.47 -7.42 3.88
CA LYS A 86 -3.22 -6.39 4.90
C LYS A 86 -2.05 -6.84 5.74
N TYR A 87 -1.10 -5.95 5.98
CA TYR A 87 -0.04 -6.22 6.94
C TYR A 87 -0.50 -5.75 8.32
N GLU A 88 -0.85 -6.71 9.19
CA GLU A 88 -1.55 -6.42 10.44
C GLU A 88 -2.88 -5.69 10.13
N THR A 89 -3.02 -4.40 10.44
CA THR A 89 -4.17 -3.56 10.04
C THR A 89 -3.82 -2.54 8.95
N TYR A 90 -2.55 -2.46 8.55
CA TYR A 90 -2.02 -1.53 7.57
C TYR A 90 -2.34 -1.96 6.14
N LEU A 91 -2.91 -1.04 5.34
CA LEU A 91 -3.27 -1.27 3.94
C LEU A 91 -2.10 -1.06 2.96
N LEU A 92 -0.86 -1.23 3.41
CA LEU A 92 0.35 -1.39 2.59
C LEU A 92 0.73 -0.20 1.69
N GLY A 93 0.22 1.02 1.93
CA GLY A 93 0.33 2.12 0.99
C GLY A 93 1.77 2.47 0.56
N THR A 94 2.71 2.64 1.50
CA THR A 94 4.13 2.84 1.17
C THR A 94 4.70 1.62 0.43
N ALA A 95 4.34 0.41 0.87
CA ALA A 95 4.86 -0.82 0.27
C ALA A 95 4.41 -1.00 -1.19
N PHE A 96 3.25 -0.48 -1.60
CA PHE A 96 2.75 -0.57 -2.98
C PHE A 96 3.64 0.15 -3.99
N ALA A 97 4.17 1.31 -3.64
CA ALA A 97 4.94 2.14 -4.56
C ALA A 97 6.38 1.61 -4.78
N ARG A 98 6.99 1.02 -3.77
CA ARG A 98 8.43 0.69 -3.82
C ARG A 98 8.82 -0.36 -4.85
N PRO A 99 8.07 -1.46 -5.08
CA PRO A 99 8.37 -2.42 -6.15
C PRO A 99 8.39 -1.80 -7.53
N VAL A 100 7.37 -1.01 -7.89
CA VAL A 100 7.28 -0.40 -9.22
C VAL A 100 8.35 0.67 -9.43
N ILE A 101 8.65 1.47 -8.42
CA ILE A 101 9.76 2.45 -8.48
C ILE A 101 11.09 1.71 -8.61
N GLY A 102 11.36 0.68 -7.80
CA GLY A 102 12.61 -0.08 -7.85
C GLY A 102 12.82 -0.79 -9.19
N LYS A 103 11.76 -1.37 -9.76
CA LYS A 103 11.77 -1.94 -11.12
C LYS A 103 12.12 -0.88 -12.17
N LYS A 104 11.48 0.30 -12.11
CA LYS A 104 11.73 1.39 -13.05
C LYS A 104 13.14 1.95 -12.93
N LEU A 105 13.66 2.10 -11.71
CA LEU A 105 15.05 2.50 -11.48
C LEU A 105 16.04 1.54 -12.14
N ALA A 106 15.82 0.23 -11.98
CA ALA A 106 16.66 -0.78 -12.61
C ALA A 106 16.60 -0.70 -14.15
N GLN A 107 15.41 -0.55 -14.73
CA GLN A 107 15.21 -0.39 -16.17
C GLN A 107 15.96 0.83 -16.72
N ILE A 108 15.74 2.01 -16.10
CA ILE A 108 16.40 3.25 -16.50
C ILE A 108 17.92 3.14 -16.36
N ALA A 109 18.41 2.52 -15.28
CA ALA A 109 19.86 2.35 -15.09
C ALA A 109 20.50 1.49 -16.19
N LEU A 110 19.82 0.43 -16.63
CA LEU A 110 20.27 -0.40 -17.74
C LEU A 110 20.20 0.35 -19.08
N GLU A 111 19.13 1.08 -19.35
CA GLU A 111 18.94 1.89 -20.57
C GLU A 111 19.98 3.01 -20.69
N GLU A 112 20.31 3.67 -19.59
CA GLU A 112 21.29 4.76 -19.53
C GLU A 112 22.73 4.26 -19.44
N GLY A 113 22.95 2.95 -19.29
CA GLY A 113 24.28 2.38 -19.10
C GLY A 113 24.93 2.86 -17.82
N ALA A 114 24.18 2.98 -16.73
CA ALA A 114 24.69 3.42 -15.45
C ALA A 114 25.53 2.32 -14.77
N ASP A 115 26.51 2.75 -13.99
CA ASP A 115 27.39 1.86 -13.22
C ASP A 115 26.80 1.48 -11.87
N ALA A 116 25.89 2.34 -11.33
CA ALA A 116 25.27 2.14 -10.03
C ALA A 116 23.89 2.81 -9.93
N ILE A 117 23.09 2.31 -8.97
CA ILE A 117 21.86 2.94 -8.51
C ILE A 117 22.06 3.40 -7.06
N ALA A 118 21.68 4.64 -6.76
CA ALA A 118 21.68 5.19 -5.41
C ALA A 118 20.24 5.41 -4.91
N HIS A 119 20.03 5.28 -3.59
CA HIS A 119 18.76 5.62 -2.94
C HIS A 119 18.99 6.26 -1.57
N GLY A 120 18.02 7.08 -1.15
CA GLY A 120 18.04 7.79 0.13
C GLY A 120 17.26 7.10 1.27
N ALA A 121 16.92 5.82 1.13
CA ALA A 121 16.25 5.10 2.19
C ALA A 121 17.18 4.90 3.39
N THR A 122 16.67 5.22 4.60
CA THR A 122 17.43 5.12 5.84
C THR A 122 17.70 3.66 6.24
N GLY A 123 18.78 3.42 7.00
CA GLY A 123 19.11 2.10 7.54
C GLY A 123 18.11 1.56 8.58
N LYS A 124 17.19 2.42 9.07
CA LYS A 124 16.15 2.08 10.04
C LYS A 124 14.79 1.76 9.38
N GLY A 125 14.63 2.05 8.08
CA GLY A 125 13.38 1.88 7.35
C GLY A 125 13.31 0.58 6.55
N ASN A 126 12.09 0.15 6.20
CA ASN A 126 11.84 -1.02 5.35
C ASN A 126 12.19 -0.74 3.87
N ASP A 127 12.13 0.51 3.43
CA ASP A 127 12.22 0.91 2.03
C ASP A 127 13.56 0.54 1.38
N GLN A 128 14.67 0.58 2.14
CA GLN A 128 15.95 0.12 1.65
C GLN A 128 15.88 -1.33 1.14
N VAL A 129 15.18 -2.21 1.87
CA VAL A 129 15.02 -3.63 1.47
C VAL A 129 14.13 -3.73 0.23
N ARG A 130 13.02 -2.99 0.20
CA ARG A 130 12.07 -2.99 -0.92
C ARG A 130 12.72 -2.53 -2.22
N PHE A 131 13.46 -1.41 -2.22
CA PHE A 131 14.20 -0.93 -3.39
C PHE A 131 15.28 -1.91 -3.84
N GLU A 132 16.13 -2.35 -2.92
CA GLU A 132 17.26 -3.20 -3.27
C GLU A 132 16.85 -4.57 -3.79
N LEU A 133 15.80 -5.19 -3.23
CA LEU A 133 15.31 -6.47 -3.74
C LEU A 133 14.67 -6.34 -5.12
N ALA A 134 13.94 -5.25 -5.39
CA ALA A 134 13.42 -4.96 -6.72
C ALA A 134 14.57 -4.72 -7.72
N ILE A 135 15.57 -3.92 -7.35
CA ILE A 135 16.75 -3.69 -8.19
C ILE A 135 17.48 -5.00 -8.48
N LYS A 136 17.74 -5.82 -7.46
CA LYS A 136 18.40 -7.14 -7.63
C LYS A 136 17.62 -8.09 -8.55
N ARG A 137 16.29 -8.00 -8.57
CA ARG A 137 15.47 -8.83 -9.46
C ARG A 137 15.62 -8.45 -10.93
N PHE A 138 15.74 -7.16 -11.24
CA PHE A 138 15.74 -6.65 -12.63
C PHE A 138 17.14 -6.26 -13.14
N ALA A 139 18.08 -5.96 -12.24
CA ALA A 139 19.45 -5.62 -12.55
C ALA A 139 20.41 -6.26 -11.52
N PRO A 140 20.58 -7.61 -11.54
CA PRO A 140 21.27 -8.36 -10.49
C PRO A 140 22.74 -7.96 -10.29
N ASP A 141 23.42 -7.50 -11.34
CA ASP A 141 24.83 -7.12 -11.29
C ASP A 141 25.03 -5.62 -11.00
N MET A 142 23.93 -4.84 -10.85
CA MET A 142 23.98 -3.41 -10.61
C MET A 142 24.52 -3.11 -9.21
N LYS A 143 25.51 -2.22 -9.13
CA LYS A 143 25.99 -1.72 -7.83
C LYS A 143 24.94 -0.86 -7.17
N ILE A 144 24.76 -1.02 -5.86
CA ILE A 144 23.83 -0.22 -5.06
C ILE A 144 24.64 0.66 -4.12
N ILE A 145 24.30 1.95 -4.08
CA ILE A 145 24.88 2.94 -3.19
C ILE A 145 23.77 3.41 -2.24
N ALA A 146 23.99 3.21 -0.95
CA ALA A 146 23.05 3.60 0.11
C ALA A 146 23.74 4.54 1.10
N PRO A 147 23.77 5.86 0.84
CA PRO A 147 24.56 6.84 1.62
C PRO A 147 24.32 6.75 3.12
N TRP A 148 23.09 6.53 3.57
CA TRP A 148 22.74 6.36 4.99
C TRP A 148 23.52 5.25 5.71
N ARG A 149 24.12 4.32 4.99
CA ARG A 149 24.98 3.26 5.53
C ARG A 149 26.49 3.57 5.42
N GLU A 150 26.82 4.65 4.74
CA GLU A 150 28.21 4.98 4.36
C GLU A 150 28.69 6.33 4.91
N TRP A 151 27.79 7.32 5.03
CA TRP A 151 28.15 8.67 5.45
C TRP A 151 28.14 8.87 6.98
N ASP A 152 28.76 9.97 7.44
CA ASP A 152 28.86 10.31 8.85
C ASP A 152 27.70 11.19 9.37
N ILE A 153 26.76 11.60 8.48
CA ILE A 153 25.59 12.40 8.82
C ILE A 153 24.62 11.53 9.64
N LYS A 154 24.26 11.95 10.85
CA LYS A 154 23.50 11.14 11.82
C LYS A 154 22.17 11.76 12.24
N SER A 155 21.95 13.03 11.93
CA SER A 155 20.77 13.77 12.36
C SER A 155 20.25 14.69 11.26
N ARG A 156 18.96 15.04 11.37
CA ARG A 156 18.31 15.99 10.47
C ARG A 156 18.99 17.38 10.50
N ASP A 157 19.49 17.82 11.65
CA ASP A 157 20.21 19.08 11.76
C ASP A 157 21.53 19.05 10.97
N GLU A 158 22.27 17.95 11.04
CA GLU A 158 23.47 17.74 10.25
C GLU A 158 23.18 17.68 8.73
N GLU A 159 22.04 17.11 8.33
CA GLU A 159 21.58 17.14 6.93
C GLU A 159 21.30 18.57 6.45
N ILE A 160 20.63 19.39 7.27
CA ILE A 160 20.35 20.80 6.98
C ILE A 160 21.67 21.58 6.86
N ASP A 161 22.58 21.41 7.81
CA ASP A 161 23.89 22.08 7.79
C ASP A 161 24.69 21.69 6.53
N TYR A 162 24.66 20.40 6.14
CA TYR A 162 25.30 19.92 4.91
C TYR A 162 24.63 20.52 3.66
N ALA A 163 23.30 20.57 3.62
CA ALA A 163 22.55 21.17 2.53
C ALA A 163 22.85 22.66 2.36
N GLU A 164 22.93 23.42 3.46
CA GLU A 164 23.28 24.85 3.46
C GLU A 164 24.70 25.06 2.94
N ALA A 165 25.67 24.25 3.40
CA ALA A 165 27.06 24.31 2.97
C ALA A 165 27.24 24.05 1.45
N HIS A 166 26.33 23.27 0.85
CA HIS A 166 26.36 22.90 -0.58
C HIS A 166 25.34 23.68 -1.43
N ASN A 167 24.71 24.74 -0.88
CA ASN A 167 23.69 25.56 -1.55
C ASN A 167 22.52 24.74 -2.15
N VAL A 168 22.13 23.64 -1.49
CA VAL A 168 20.97 22.83 -1.87
C VAL A 168 19.70 23.62 -1.61
N PRO A 169 18.81 23.83 -2.60
CA PRO A 169 17.56 24.57 -2.38
C PRO A 169 16.65 23.83 -1.41
N LEU A 170 16.45 24.39 -0.21
CA LEU A 170 15.54 23.82 0.79
C LEU A 170 14.28 24.68 0.92
N LYS A 171 13.12 24.02 0.93
CA LYS A 171 11.83 24.63 1.35
C LYS A 171 11.53 24.37 2.83
N ILE A 172 12.47 23.79 3.60
CA ILE A 172 12.22 23.24 4.93
C ILE A 172 12.72 24.24 5.97
N SER A 173 11.85 24.63 6.93
CA SER A 173 12.24 25.26 8.18
C SER A 173 12.73 24.18 9.17
N ARG A 174 13.60 24.54 10.11
CA ARG A 174 14.03 23.65 11.22
C ARG A 174 12.86 23.26 12.15
N GLU A 175 11.68 23.82 11.92
CA GLU A 175 10.47 23.58 12.70
C GLU A 175 9.65 22.42 12.14
N THR A 176 9.60 21.37 12.94
CA THR A 176 8.47 20.47 13.21
C THR A 176 7.60 19.99 12.02
N ASN A 177 8.15 19.22 11.09
CA ASN A 177 7.32 18.50 10.15
C ASN A 177 7.36 16.99 10.44
N TYR A 178 6.18 16.35 10.50
CA TYR A 178 6.08 14.90 10.46
C TYR A 178 6.76 14.34 9.21
N SER A 179 7.35 13.16 9.31
CA SER A 179 7.76 12.41 8.14
C SER A 179 6.51 11.92 7.44
N LYS A 180 6.37 12.24 6.16
CA LYS A 180 5.20 11.92 5.34
C LYS A 180 5.62 11.18 4.09
N ASP A 181 4.86 10.16 3.69
CA ASP A 181 4.98 9.48 2.41
C ASP A 181 3.59 9.42 1.75
N LYS A 182 3.49 10.06 0.58
CA LYS A 182 2.23 10.25 -0.15
C LYS A 182 2.26 9.52 -1.48
N ASN A 183 1.18 8.84 -1.79
CA ASN A 183 0.89 8.32 -3.13
C ASN A 183 -0.62 8.29 -3.36
N LEU A 184 -1.06 7.78 -4.51
CA LEU A 184 -2.49 7.69 -4.83
C LEU A 184 -3.31 6.95 -3.76
N TRP A 185 -2.72 5.94 -3.12
CA TRP A 185 -3.43 5.06 -2.18
C TRP A 185 -3.51 5.60 -0.77
N HIS A 186 -2.47 6.29 -0.32
CA HIS A 186 -2.37 6.69 1.08
C HIS A 186 -1.46 7.89 1.35
N LEU A 187 -1.52 8.37 2.58
CA LEU A 187 -0.55 9.24 3.21
C LEU A 187 -0.18 8.71 4.58
N SER A 188 1.12 8.63 4.88
CA SER A 188 1.61 8.30 6.23
C SER A 188 2.06 9.54 6.98
N HIS A 189 1.96 9.47 8.31
CA HIS A 189 2.48 10.47 9.25
C HIS A 189 3.27 9.75 10.34
N GLU A 190 4.55 10.06 10.48
CA GLU A 190 5.46 9.45 11.46
C GLU A 190 6.33 10.53 12.12
N GLY A 191 6.89 10.21 13.29
CA GLY A 191 7.84 11.08 14.00
C GLY A 191 7.19 12.08 14.96
N LEU A 192 8.02 12.96 15.56
CA LEU A 192 7.62 13.97 16.54
C LEU A 192 6.90 13.35 17.75
N ASP A 193 5.74 13.91 18.10
CA ASP A 193 4.88 13.45 19.20
C ASP A 193 4.31 12.03 18.96
N LEU A 194 4.25 11.57 17.72
CA LEU A 194 3.85 10.19 17.39
C LEU A 194 4.91 9.14 17.75
N GLU A 195 6.17 9.53 18.06
CA GLU A 195 7.18 8.58 18.52
C GLU A 195 6.84 7.95 19.88
N ASP A 196 6.02 8.62 20.69
CA ASP A 196 5.49 8.06 21.93
C ASP A 196 4.02 7.65 21.72
N PRO A 197 3.71 6.35 21.66
CA PRO A 197 2.33 5.87 21.45
C PRO A 197 1.38 6.16 22.61
N ALA A 198 1.85 6.77 23.70
CA ALA A 198 1.00 7.27 24.78
C ALA A 198 0.36 8.63 24.45
N ASN A 199 0.85 9.33 23.43
CA ASN A 199 0.31 10.61 23.01
C ASN A 199 -0.94 10.38 22.12
N GLU A 200 -2.02 11.07 22.45
CA GLU A 200 -3.20 11.13 21.56
C GLU A 200 -2.90 12.05 20.37
N PRO A 201 -3.02 11.56 19.12
CA PRO A 201 -2.77 12.40 17.96
C PRO A 201 -3.88 13.44 17.77
N ASP A 202 -3.50 14.71 17.57
CA ASP A 202 -4.43 15.78 17.25
C ASP A 202 -4.79 15.75 15.74
N LEU A 203 -5.81 14.94 15.39
CA LEU A 203 -6.29 14.80 14.01
C LEU A 203 -6.89 16.11 13.46
N ASP A 204 -7.28 17.04 14.32
CA ASP A 204 -7.88 18.32 13.93
C ASP A 204 -6.84 19.46 13.81
N LYS A 205 -5.56 19.15 14.08
CA LYS A 205 -4.46 20.10 13.89
C LYS A 205 -4.38 20.52 12.41
N PRO A 206 -4.38 21.83 12.12
CA PRO A 206 -4.33 22.32 10.75
C PRO A 206 -3.13 21.77 9.97
N GLY A 207 -3.41 21.14 8.81
CA GLY A 207 -2.39 20.53 7.94
C GLY A 207 -1.83 19.19 8.43
N PHE A 208 -2.42 18.57 9.46
CA PHE A 208 -2.10 17.20 9.84
C PHE A 208 -2.70 16.24 8.82
N LEU A 209 -4.03 16.11 8.75
CA LEU A 209 -4.71 15.34 7.71
C LEU A 209 -4.67 16.09 6.37
N GLU A 210 -4.36 15.40 5.29
CA GLU A 210 -4.27 15.95 3.94
C GLU A 210 -5.18 15.24 2.93
N MET A 211 -5.59 13.99 3.21
CA MET A 211 -6.51 13.25 2.34
C MET A 211 -7.98 13.40 2.76
N GLY A 212 -8.22 13.94 3.94
CA GLY A 212 -9.58 14.10 4.44
C GLY A 212 -9.69 14.95 5.70
N VAL A 213 -10.76 14.72 6.43
CA VAL A 213 -11.07 15.38 7.71
C VAL A 213 -11.21 14.33 8.80
N SER A 214 -11.10 14.73 10.07
CA SER A 214 -11.43 13.83 11.17
C SER A 214 -12.91 13.41 11.14
N PRO A 215 -13.29 12.27 11.71
CA PRO A 215 -14.70 11.86 11.83
C PRO A 215 -15.58 12.91 12.54
N PHE A 216 -15.00 13.71 13.44
CA PHE A 216 -15.72 14.76 14.16
C PHE A 216 -16.09 15.93 13.26
N GLN A 217 -15.27 16.24 12.26
CA GLN A 217 -15.51 17.33 11.29
C GLN A 217 -16.27 16.86 10.04
N ALA A 218 -16.49 15.55 9.88
CA ALA A 218 -17.23 15.02 8.75
C ALA A 218 -18.71 15.44 8.77
N PRO A 219 -19.39 15.55 7.59
CA PRO A 219 -20.79 15.95 7.48
C PRO A 219 -21.74 15.13 8.31
N ASP A 220 -22.83 15.76 8.78
CA ASP A 220 -23.92 15.08 9.49
C ASP A 220 -24.86 14.30 8.56
N GLU A 221 -24.75 14.53 7.25
CA GLU A 221 -25.52 13.80 6.22
C GLU A 221 -24.64 12.71 5.61
N PRO A 222 -25.15 11.46 5.49
CA PRO A 222 -24.38 10.37 4.89
C PRO A 222 -24.21 10.53 3.40
N THR A 223 -23.05 10.10 2.88
CA THR A 223 -22.78 9.99 1.45
C THR A 223 -23.03 8.56 0.98
N TYR A 224 -23.82 8.38 -0.08
CA TYR A 224 -24.00 7.07 -0.71
C TYR A 224 -23.06 6.95 -1.92
N VAL A 225 -22.52 5.76 -2.12
CA VAL A 225 -21.69 5.40 -3.27
C VAL A 225 -22.00 3.99 -3.70
N THR A 226 -22.02 3.75 -4.99
CA THR A 226 -22.18 2.43 -5.60
C THR A 226 -20.92 2.08 -6.37
N ILE A 227 -20.36 0.89 -6.14
CA ILE A 227 -19.13 0.43 -6.78
C ILE A 227 -19.42 -0.87 -7.53
N ASP A 228 -19.08 -0.90 -8.81
CA ASP A 228 -19.20 -2.11 -9.63
C ASP A 228 -17.85 -2.81 -9.74
N PHE A 229 -17.87 -4.14 -9.63
CA PHE A 229 -16.71 -5.01 -9.76
C PHE A 229 -16.88 -6.01 -10.88
N GLU A 230 -15.80 -6.30 -11.60
CA GLU A 230 -15.68 -7.41 -12.56
C GLU A 230 -14.45 -8.25 -12.19
N ALA A 231 -14.66 -9.55 -11.91
CA ALA A 231 -13.61 -10.49 -11.51
C ALA A 231 -12.69 -9.93 -10.38
N GLY A 232 -13.30 -9.31 -9.37
CA GLY A 232 -12.63 -8.75 -8.21
C GLY A 232 -11.96 -7.39 -8.41
N ALA A 233 -11.94 -6.84 -9.62
CA ALA A 233 -11.42 -5.49 -9.88
C ALA A 233 -12.56 -4.46 -9.94
N PRO A 234 -12.41 -3.27 -9.36
CA PRO A 234 -13.39 -2.21 -9.47
C PRO A 234 -13.39 -1.62 -10.89
N VAL A 235 -14.58 -1.41 -11.48
CA VAL A 235 -14.72 -0.97 -12.88
C VAL A 235 -15.60 0.26 -13.05
N ALA A 236 -16.45 0.59 -12.06
CA ALA A 236 -17.30 1.79 -12.14
C ALA A 236 -17.65 2.32 -10.74
N ILE A 237 -17.97 3.62 -10.67
CA ILE A 237 -18.61 4.27 -9.52
C ILE A 237 -19.90 4.93 -10.00
N ASP A 238 -21.02 4.65 -9.30
CA ASP A 238 -22.34 5.18 -9.58
C ASP A 238 -22.77 4.97 -11.05
N GLY A 239 -22.36 3.81 -11.63
CA GLY A 239 -22.62 3.40 -13.00
C GLY A 239 -21.69 4.02 -14.05
N GLU A 240 -20.77 4.90 -13.67
CA GLU A 240 -19.79 5.50 -14.58
C GLU A 240 -18.53 4.64 -14.63
N LYS A 241 -18.24 4.02 -15.80
CA LYS A 241 -17.03 3.22 -16.03
C LYS A 241 -15.80 4.09 -16.10
N MET A 242 -14.74 3.67 -15.37
CA MET A 242 -13.45 4.36 -15.37
C MET A 242 -12.31 3.40 -15.01
N LYS A 243 -11.06 3.85 -15.20
CA LYS A 243 -9.88 3.11 -14.76
C LYS A 243 -9.86 2.97 -13.24
N ALA A 244 -9.28 1.88 -12.73
CA ALA A 244 -9.17 1.63 -11.29
C ALA A 244 -8.43 2.78 -10.55
N SER A 245 -7.41 3.39 -11.16
CA SER A 245 -6.73 4.57 -10.60
C SER A 245 -7.69 5.75 -10.37
N LYS A 246 -8.61 6.01 -11.31
CA LYS A 246 -9.62 7.07 -11.19
C LYS A 246 -10.72 6.72 -10.18
N ILE A 247 -11.03 5.44 -10.04
CA ILE A 247 -11.92 4.95 -8.97
C ILE A 247 -11.32 5.26 -7.61
N ILE A 248 -10.03 4.97 -7.42
CA ILE A 248 -9.32 5.25 -6.16
C ILE A 248 -9.31 6.76 -5.86
N GLU A 249 -8.99 7.62 -6.84
CA GLU A 249 -9.03 9.08 -6.67
C GLU A 249 -10.42 9.55 -6.18
N LYS A 250 -11.49 9.11 -6.86
CA LYS A 250 -12.87 9.49 -6.51
C LYS A 250 -13.29 8.98 -5.13
N LEU A 251 -12.87 7.76 -4.77
CA LEU A 251 -13.12 7.20 -3.45
C LEU A 251 -12.29 7.86 -2.36
N ASN A 252 -11.08 8.35 -2.67
CA ASN A 252 -10.29 9.18 -1.74
C ASN A 252 -11.03 10.48 -1.40
N GLU A 253 -11.59 11.17 -2.41
CA GLU A 253 -12.38 12.38 -2.20
C GLU A 253 -13.63 12.12 -1.33
N LEU A 254 -14.41 11.09 -1.70
CA LEU A 254 -15.64 10.73 -0.98
C LEU A 254 -15.34 10.24 0.44
N GLY A 255 -14.33 9.38 0.59
CA GLY A 255 -13.93 8.81 1.88
C GLY A 255 -13.31 9.87 2.79
N GLY A 256 -12.39 10.66 2.26
CA GLY A 256 -11.74 11.73 3.02
C GLY A 256 -12.74 12.77 3.54
N LYS A 257 -13.70 13.20 2.71
CA LYS A 257 -14.81 14.07 3.13
C LYS A 257 -15.61 13.50 4.29
N ASN A 258 -15.75 12.18 4.37
CA ASN A 258 -16.54 11.50 5.39
C ASN A 258 -15.71 10.96 6.56
N GLY A 259 -14.42 11.33 6.66
CA GLY A 259 -13.53 10.92 7.74
C GLY A 259 -13.16 9.42 7.72
N ILE A 260 -13.22 8.79 6.53
CA ILE A 260 -12.93 7.35 6.36
C ILE A 260 -11.43 7.11 6.20
N GLY A 261 -10.94 6.00 6.75
CA GLY A 261 -9.63 5.46 6.42
C GLY A 261 -8.47 6.05 7.21
N ILE A 262 -8.74 6.65 8.36
CA ILE A 262 -7.70 7.08 9.31
C ILE A 262 -7.44 5.92 10.27
N ILE A 263 -6.19 5.47 10.35
CA ILE A 263 -5.77 4.42 11.29
C ILE A 263 -4.54 4.87 12.07
N ASP A 264 -4.54 4.54 13.35
CA ASP A 264 -3.44 4.72 14.29
C ASP A 264 -2.91 3.33 14.64
N ILE A 265 -1.64 3.04 14.34
CA ILE A 265 -1.07 1.71 14.52
C ILE A 265 0.37 1.74 15.00
N VAL A 266 0.71 0.71 15.78
CA VAL A 266 2.09 0.32 16.07
C VAL A 266 2.39 -0.95 15.29
N GLU A 267 3.15 -0.84 14.19
CA GLU A 267 3.47 -1.95 13.28
C GLU A 267 4.83 -2.58 13.60
N ASN A 268 5.03 -3.81 13.13
CA ASN A 268 6.32 -4.51 13.20
C ASN A 268 7.12 -4.28 11.91
N ARG A 269 8.17 -3.45 11.96
CA ARG A 269 9.07 -3.27 10.81
C ARG A 269 9.87 -4.54 10.51
N LEU A 270 10.15 -4.79 9.22
CA LEU A 270 10.95 -5.92 8.75
C LEU A 270 12.31 -6.02 9.47
N ILE A 271 12.93 -4.89 9.78
CA ILE A 271 14.22 -4.79 10.47
C ILE A 271 14.14 -5.08 11.97
N GLY A 272 12.97 -5.47 12.49
CA GLY A 272 12.78 -6.00 13.83
C GLY A 272 12.40 -4.98 14.90
N MET A 273 12.23 -3.71 14.58
CA MET A 273 11.71 -2.70 15.53
C MET A 273 10.23 -2.44 15.30
N LYS A 274 9.55 -1.94 16.34
CA LYS A 274 8.20 -1.41 16.21
C LYS A 274 8.25 0.06 15.81
N ASP A 275 7.23 0.48 15.07
CA ASP A 275 7.05 1.85 14.63
C ASP A 275 5.61 2.30 14.83
N HIS A 276 5.41 3.57 15.20
CA HIS A 276 4.09 4.15 15.39
C HIS A 276 3.82 5.20 14.33
N GLY A 277 2.67 5.09 13.67
CA GLY A 277 2.26 6.01 12.62
C GLY A 277 0.76 6.13 12.47
N ILE A 278 0.35 7.26 11.91
CA ILE A 278 -1.02 7.53 11.48
C ILE A 278 -1.06 7.44 9.96
N TYR A 279 -2.05 6.71 9.45
CA TYR A 279 -2.21 6.49 8.01
C TYR A 279 -3.58 6.94 7.54
N GLU A 280 -3.62 7.70 6.44
CA GLU A 280 -4.83 8.07 5.73
C GLU A 280 -4.94 7.19 4.47
N THR A 281 -5.99 6.36 4.38
CA THR A 281 -6.22 5.47 3.24
C THR A 281 -7.72 5.41 2.92
N PRO A 282 -8.35 6.54 2.58
CA PRO A 282 -9.81 6.62 2.49
C PRO A 282 -10.40 5.74 1.38
N GLY A 283 -9.92 5.85 0.16
CA GLY A 283 -10.42 5.07 -0.97
C GLY A 283 -10.09 3.58 -0.84
N GLY A 284 -8.89 3.27 -0.36
CA GLY A 284 -8.47 1.90 -0.11
C GLY A 284 -9.36 1.19 0.92
N THR A 285 -9.68 1.87 2.03
CA THR A 285 -10.57 1.33 3.06
C THR A 285 -11.96 1.03 2.51
N ILE A 286 -12.51 1.94 1.68
CA ILE A 286 -13.80 1.72 1.02
C ILE A 286 -13.74 0.53 0.05
N LEU A 287 -12.68 0.43 -0.78
CA LEU A 287 -12.54 -0.66 -1.74
C LEU A 287 -12.41 -2.03 -1.09
N TYR A 288 -11.56 -2.16 -0.05
CA TYR A 288 -11.42 -3.41 0.69
C TYR A 288 -12.73 -3.82 1.36
N PHE A 289 -13.45 -2.86 1.94
CA PHE A 289 -14.75 -3.14 2.54
C PHE A 289 -15.77 -3.60 1.50
N ALA A 290 -15.91 -2.89 0.37
CA ALA A 290 -16.86 -3.22 -0.69
C ALA A 290 -16.54 -4.58 -1.32
N HIS A 291 -15.27 -4.86 -1.62
CA HIS A 291 -14.82 -6.11 -2.20
C HIS A 291 -15.17 -7.30 -1.28
N ALA A 292 -14.90 -7.18 0.02
CA ALA A 292 -15.23 -8.22 1.00
C ALA A 292 -16.74 -8.49 1.09
N GLN A 293 -17.61 -7.48 0.93
CA GLN A 293 -19.06 -7.69 0.87
C GLN A 293 -19.44 -8.58 -0.33
N LEU A 294 -18.84 -8.34 -1.49
CA LEU A 294 -19.14 -9.09 -2.70
C LEU A 294 -18.58 -10.52 -2.65
N GLU A 295 -17.42 -10.72 -2.04
CA GLU A 295 -16.86 -12.07 -1.80
C GLU A 295 -17.78 -12.95 -0.98
N MET A 296 -18.40 -12.40 0.08
CA MET A 296 -19.38 -13.16 0.90
C MET A 296 -20.59 -13.64 0.11
N LEU A 297 -20.92 -12.95 -0.97
CA LEU A 297 -22.05 -13.30 -1.83
C LEU A 297 -21.68 -14.33 -2.92
N THR A 298 -20.43 -14.34 -3.37
CA THR A 298 -20.01 -15.01 -4.61
C THR A 298 -19.00 -16.14 -4.44
N MET A 299 -18.31 -16.21 -3.29
CA MET A 299 -17.35 -17.27 -3.00
C MET A 299 -17.97 -18.37 -2.14
N ASP A 300 -17.60 -19.63 -2.40
CA ASP A 300 -17.85 -20.71 -1.45
C ASP A 300 -16.94 -20.59 -0.22
N LYS A 301 -17.36 -21.26 0.85
CA LYS A 301 -16.70 -21.18 2.15
C LYS A 301 -15.22 -21.65 2.08
N GLU A 302 -14.95 -22.71 1.37
CA GLU A 302 -13.63 -23.34 1.28
C GLU A 302 -12.62 -22.39 0.62
N VAL A 303 -12.99 -21.78 -0.51
CA VAL A 303 -12.14 -20.79 -1.21
C VAL A 303 -11.94 -19.54 -0.36
N LEU A 304 -13.02 -19.00 0.23
CA LEU A 304 -12.95 -17.79 1.05
C LEU A 304 -12.02 -17.99 2.25
N HIS A 305 -12.15 -19.12 2.98
CA HIS A 305 -11.33 -19.39 4.16
C HIS A 305 -9.87 -19.66 3.79
N GLU A 306 -9.58 -20.33 2.66
CA GLU A 306 -8.21 -20.54 2.23
C GLU A 306 -7.57 -19.22 1.78
N LYS A 307 -8.30 -18.38 1.05
CA LYS A 307 -7.85 -17.04 0.70
C LYS A 307 -7.47 -16.20 1.93
N GLN A 308 -8.30 -16.23 2.98
CA GLN A 308 -8.02 -15.53 4.24
C GLN A 308 -6.72 -15.97 4.92
N LYS A 309 -6.36 -17.26 4.84
CA LYS A 309 -5.07 -17.74 5.37
C LYS A 309 -3.90 -17.25 4.54
N LEU A 310 -4.03 -17.31 3.22
CA LEU A 310 -2.97 -16.92 2.28
C LEU A 310 -2.80 -15.39 2.16
N SER A 311 -3.79 -14.60 2.59
CA SER A 311 -3.73 -13.14 2.53
C SER A 311 -2.60 -12.55 3.38
N VAL A 312 -2.30 -13.17 4.51
CA VAL A 312 -1.20 -12.77 5.40
C VAL A 312 0.14 -13.00 4.72
N ASP A 313 0.36 -14.21 4.16
CA ASP A 313 1.59 -14.53 3.43
C ASP A 313 1.78 -13.59 2.23
N TYR A 314 0.69 -13.23 1.54
CA TYR A 314 0.73 -12.33 0.40
C TYR A 314 1.09 -10.89 0.81
N ALA A 315 0.52 -10.40 1.90
CA ALA A 315 0.88 -9.10 2.47
C ALA A 315 2.35 -9.06 2.91
N ASP A 316 2.84 -10.11 3.55
CA ASP A 316 4.24 -10.25 3.97
C ASP A 316 5.21 -10.20 2.79
N LEU A 317 4.87 -10.82 1.66
CA LEU A 317 5.72 -10.76 0.47
C LEU A 317 5.90 -9.31 -0.01
N LEU A 318 4.85 -8.53 -0.04
CA LEU A 318 4.92 -7.13 -0.43
C LEU A 318 5.65 -6.29 0.62
N TYR A 319 5.23 -6.40 1.89
CA TYR A 319 5.80 -5.63 3.00
C TYR A 319 7.31 -5.85 3.13
N ASN A 320 7.76 -7.09 2.94
CA ASN A 320 9.14 -7.52 3.05
C ASN A 320 9.96 -7.37 1.76
N GLY A 321 9.43 -6.68 0.75
CA GLY A 321 10.13 -6.40 -0.52
C GLY A 321 10.29 -7.60 -1.46
N LYS A 322 9.56 -8.70 -1.23
CA LYS A 322 9.61 -9.92 -2.05
C LYS A 322 8.50 -9.99 -3.10
N TRP A 323 8.01 -8.83 -3.56
CA TRP A 323 6.94 -8.77 -4.54
C TRP A 323 7.25 -9.57 -5.81
N TYR A 324 8.44 -9.43 -6.37
CA TYR A 324 8.83 -10.15 -7.59
C TYR A 324 9.42 -11.54 -7.30
N SER A 325 8.68 -12.40 -6.59
CA SER A 325 9.09 -13.75 -6.24
C SER A 325 8.16 -14.81 -6.85
N PRO A 326 8.65 -16.06 -7.07
CA PRO A 326 7.79 -17.15 -7.56
C PRO A 326 6.57 -17.43 -6.67
N LEU A 327 6.68 -17.22 -5.36
CA LEU A 327 5.55 -17.40 -4.45
C LEU A 327 4.48 -16.34 -4.68
N GLN A 328 4.88 -15.08 -4.87
CA GLN A 328 3.93 -14.01 -5.20
C GLN A 328 3.20 -14.29 -6.52
N GLU A 329 3.91 -14.75 -7.56
CA GLU A 329 3.31 -15.12 -8.84
C GLU A 329 2.27 -16.24 -8.67
N ALA A 330 2.59 -17.28 -7.90
CA ALA A 330 1.67 -18.39 -7.62
C ALA A 330 0.43 -17.94 -6.83
N LEU A 331 0.61 -17.10 -5.80
CA LEU A 331 -0.51 -16.57 -5.02
C LEU A 331 -1.36 -15.58 -5.82
N THR A 332 -0.78 -14.81 -6.73
CA THR A 332 -1.53 -13.95 -7.66
C THR A 332 -2.39 -14.79 -8.62
N ALA A 333 -1.87 -15.91 -9.12
CA ALA A 333 -2.65 -16.82 -9.93
C ALA A 333 -3.83 -17.42 -9.15
N PHE A 334 -3.61 -17.81 -7.89
CA PHE A 334 -4.68 -18.21 -6.97
C PHE A 334 -5.71 -17.09 -6.77
N ALA A 335 -5.27 -15.86 -6.49
CA ALA A 335 -6.15 -14.70 -6.30
C ALA A 335 -7.05 -14.46 -7.52
N ASN A 336 -6.48 -14.51 -8.72
CA ASN A 336 -7.23 -14.32 -9.96
C ASN A 336 -8.28 -15.42 -10.18
N GLU A 337 -7.95 -16.67 -9.93
CA GLU A 337 -8.91 -17.79 -10.06
C GLU A 337 -10.01 -17.71 -9.00
N ALA A 338 -9.65 -17.41 -7.75
CA ALA A 338 -10.60 -17.25 -6.66
C ALA A 338 -11.59 -16.10 -6.89
N ASN A 339 -11.15 -15.03 -7.54
CA ASN A 339 -11.96 -13.83 -7.78
C ASN A 339 -12.73 -13.82 -9.11
N LYS A 340 -12.62 -14.84 -9.96
CA LYS A 340 -13.25 -14.84 -11.31
C LYS A 340 -14.76 -14.59 -11.30
N ASN A 341 -15.43 -14.95 -10.22
CA ASN A 341 -16.87 -14.78 -10.02
C ASN A 341 -17.21 -13.60 -9.08
N VAL A 342 -16.23 -12.87 -8.56
CA VAL A 342 -16.45 -11.67 -7.72
C VAL A 342 -16.81 -10.51 -8.64
N THR A 343 -18.03 -10.59 -9.16
CA THR A 343 -18.60 -9.64 -10.13
C THR A 343 -19.97 -9.20 -9.64
N GLY A 344 -20.21 -7.90 -9.63
CA GLY A 344 -21.46 -7.35 -9.15
C GLY A 344 -21.35 -5.93 -8.64
N THR A 345 -22.39 -5.47 -7.97
CA THR A 345 -22.54 -4.10 -7.52
C THR A 345 -22.69 -4.06 -6.00
N VAL A 346 -21.93 -3.18 -5.34
CA VAL A 346 -22.02 -2.93 -3.90
C VAL A 346 -22.40 -1.48 -3.66
N LYS A 347 -23.46 -1.25 -2.91
CA LYS A 347 -23.90 0.08 -2.45
C LYS A 347 -23.50 0.27 -1.00
N LEU A 348 -22.83 1.38 -0.71
CA LEU A 348 -22.34 1.73 0.62
C LEU A 348 -22.91 3.07 1.08
N LYS A 349 -22.95 3.26 2.38
CA LYS A 349 -23.23 4.52 3.06
C LYS A 349 -21.99 4.89 3.86
N LEU A 350 -21.41 6.05 3.56
CA LEU A 350 -20.24 6.64 4.23
C LEU A 350 -20.72 7.68 5.23
N TYR A 351 -20.34 7.55 6.50
CA TYR A 351 -20.80 8.44 7.54
C TYR A 351 -19.84 8.49 8.73
N LYS A 352 -19.24 9.65 8.95
CA LYS A 352 -18.40 9.94 10.14
C LYS A 352 -17.43 8.81 10.50
N GLY A 353 -16.52 8.49 9.59
CA GLY A 353 -15.52 7.45 9.75
C GLY A 353 -16.00 6.02 9.56
N ASN A 354 -17.31 5.80 9.34
CA ASN A 354 -17.91 4.47 9.22
C ASN A 354 -18.33 4.18 7.78
N ILE A 355 -18.19 2.91 7.39
CA ILE A 355 -18.70 2.36 6.13
C ILE A 355 -19.80 1.38 6.48
N ILE A 356 -21.01 1.63 5.97
CA ILE A 356 -22.21 0.85 6.29
C ILE A 356 -22.72 0.21 5.00
N PRO A 357 -22.92 -1.13 4.94
CA PRO A 357 -23.52 -1.78 3.78
C PRO A 357 -24.93 -1.23 3.52
N ALA A 358 -25.24 -0.93 2.26
CA ALA A 358 -26.57 -0.45 1.85
C ALA A 358 -27.20 -1.31 0.74
N GLY A 359 -26.60 -2.46 0.46
CA GLY A 359 -27.09 -3.46 -0.50
C GLY A 359 -26.00 -3.95 -1.44
N MET A 360 -26.20 -5.14 -1.99
CA MET A 360 -25.32 -5.74 -2.98
C MET A 360 -26.09 -6.65 -3.92
N THR A 361 -25.61 -6.77 -5.14
CA THR A 361 -26.18 -7.67 -6.16
C THR A 361 -25.06 -8.31 -6.98
N SER A 362 -25.25 -9.54 -7.40
CA SER A 362 -24.29 -10.23 -8.29
C SER A 362 -25.01 -11.23 -9.19
N PRO A 363 -24.65 -11.28 -10.48
CA PRO A 363 -25.08 -12.38 -11.36
C PRO A 363 -24.45 -13.72 -10.99
N CYS A 364 -23.37 -13.71 -10.19
CA CYS A 364 -22.66 -14.91 -9.71
C CYS A 364 -23.00 -15.25 -8.26
N SER A 365 -24.11 -14.71 -7.70
CA SER A 365 -24.55 -14.95 -6.33
C SER A 365 -24.75 -16.43 -6.05
N LEU A 366 -24.19 -16.91 -4.92
CA LEU A 366 -24.49 -18.22 -4.34
C LEU A 366 -25.65 -18.17 -3.34
N TYR A 367 -26.17 -16.97 -3.04
CA TYR A 367 -27.30 -16.78 -2.16
C TYR A 367 -28.62 -17.08 -2.87
N SER A 368 -29.43 -17.90 -2.28
CA SER A 368 -30.78 -18.23 -2.78
C SER A 368 -31.82 -17.91 -1.72
N GLU A 369 -32.63 -16.89 -1.97
CA GLU A 369 -33.72 -16.48 -1.06
C GLU A 369 -34.68 -17.63 -0.79
N ASN A 370 -35.03 -18.42 -1.84
CA ASN A 370 -35.96 -19.57 -1.69
C ASN A 370 -35.42 -20.67 -0.77
N LEU A 371 -34.12 -20.83 -0.61
CA LEU A 371 -33.52 -21.84 0.25
C LEU A 371 -33.42 -21.39 1.71
N VAL A 372 -33.22 -20.07 1.95
CA VAL A 372 -32.95 -19.54 3.30
C VAL A 372 -34.13 -18.81 3.93
N THR A 373 -35.25 -18.65 3.20
CA THR A 373 -36.43 -17.98 3.69
C THR A 373 -37.02 -18.70 4.91
N PHE A 374 -37.57 -17.93 5.86
CA PHE A 374 -38.37 -18.47 7.00
C PHE A 374 -39.81 -18.81 6.63
N GLY A 375 -40.26 -18.50 5.40
CA GLY A 375 -41.51 -18.86 4.82
C GLY A 375 -41.54 -20.26 4.21
N GLU A 376 -42.42 -20.50 3.24
CA GLU A 376 -42.40 -21.72 2.45
C GLU A 376 -41.10 -21.77 1.59
N SER A 377 -40.38 -22.88 1.65
CA SER A 377 -39.09 -23.10 1.04
C SER A 377 -39.09 -24.43 0.30
N ASP A 378 -38.34 -24.49 -0.79
CA ASP A 378 -38.11 -25.74 -1.55
C ASP A 378 -37.14 -26.69 -0.80
N TYR A 379 -36.55 -26.25 0.32
CA TYR A 379 -35.59 -27.04 1.08
C TYR A 379 -36.31 -28.07 1.99
N ASP A 380 -36.01 -29.36 1.78
CA ASP A 380 -36.50 -30.44 2.65
C ASP A 380 -35.66 -30.49 3.95
N GLN A 381 -36.20 -29.89 5.00
CA GLN A 381 -35.51 -29.83 6.33
C GLN A 381 -35.26 -31.22 6.93
N SER A 382 -35.99 -32.27 6.52
CA SER A 382 -35.79 -33.64 7.04
C SER A 382 -34.42 -34.22 6.73
N GLN A 383 -33.79 -33.77 5.65
CA GLN A 383 -32.45 -34.20 5.24
C GLN A 383 -31.36 -33.81 6.26
N ALA A 384 -31.58 -32.74 7.03
CA ALA A 384 -30.67 -32.32 8.10
C ALA A 384 -30.43 -33.42 9.15
N THR A 385 -31.44 -34.24 9.44
CA THR A 385 -31.36 -35.32 10.43
C THR A 385 -30.26 -36.35 10.04
N GLY A 386 -30.27 -36.78 8.79
CA GLY A 386 -29.25 -37.73 8.26
C GLY A 386 -27.85 -37.16 8.30
N PHE A 387 -27.70 -35.94 7.83
CA PHE A 387 -26.43 -35.23 7.86
C PHE A 387 -25.88 -35.06 9.29
N ILE A 388 -26.69 -34.57 10.23
CA ILE A 388 -26.28 -34.33 11.63
C ILE A 388 -25.87 -35.64 12.31
N ASN A 389 -26.61 -36.74 12.09
CA ASN A 389 -26.30 -38.05 12.66
C ASN A 389 -24.92 -38.57 12.21
N LEU A 390 -24.60 -38.43 10.93
CA LEU A 390 -23.30 -38.85 10.38
C LEU A 390 -22.18 -37.90 10.79
N TRP A 391 -22.39 -36.60 10.69
CA TRP A 391 -21.43 -35.58 11.06
C TRP A 391 -21.06 -35.63 12.54
N GLY A 392 -22.05 -35.84 13.39
CA GLY A 392 -21.91 -35.94 14.85
C GLY A 392 -21.51 -37.32 15.37
N LEU A 393 -21.26 -38.32 14.50
CA LEU A 393 -21.02 -39.69 14.95
C LEU A 393 -19.80 -39.83 15.87
N THR A 394 -18.70 -39.20 15.51
CA THR A 394 -17.46 -39.22 16.34
C THR A 394 -17.70 -38.55 17.69
N THR A 395 -18.40 -37.43 17.75
CA THR A 395 -18.77 -36.73 18.98
C THR A 395 -19.63 -37.65 19.89
N LYS A 396 -20.61 -38.34 19.29
CA LYS A 396 -21.45 -39.32 20.01
C LYS A 396 -20.62 -40.46 20.57
N MET A 397 -19.69 -41.01 19.79
CA MET A 397 -18.82 -42.12 20.22
C MET A 397 -17.91 -41.71 21.37
N GLN A 398 -17.34 -40.50 21.32
CA GLN A 398 -16.53 -39.94 22.41
C GLN A 398 -17.35 -39.84 23.70
N ALA A 399 -18.55 -39.25 23.62
CA ALA A 399 -19.42 -39.11 24.77
C ALA A 399 -19.83 -40.46 25.38
N LEU A 400 -20.16 -41.48 24.57
CA LEU A 400 -20.47 -42.82 25.03
C LEU A 400 -19.29 -43.47 25.76
N LYS A 401 -18.05 -43.29 25.27
CA LYS A 401 -16.84 -43.78 25.91
C LYS A 401 -16.61 -43.11 27.28
N GLU A 402 -16.76 -41.78 27.34
CA GLU A 402 -16.60 -41.02 28.59
C GLU A 402 -17.66 -41.44 29.66
N GLN A 403 -18.85 -41.83 29.22
CA GLN A 403 -19.90 -42.34 30.09
C GLN A 403 -19.75 -43.85 30.42
N GLY A 404 -18.71 -44.53 29.96
CA GLY A 404 -18.49 -45.96 30.15
C GLY A 404 -19.56 -46.86 29.49
N LYS A 405 -20.16 -46.37 28.36
CA LYS A 405 -21.19 -47.08 27.59
C LYS A 405 -20.67 -47.73 26.30
N LEU A 406 -19.36 -47.64 26.10
CA LEU A 406 -18.60 -48.31 25.05
C LEU A 406 -17.52 -49.19 25.64
#